data_55fa4a7f444fbd071fa138fe7333b0f2
#
_entry.id   55fa4a7f444fbd071fa138fe7333b0f2
#
_cell.length_a   1.000
_cell.length_b   1.000
_cell.length_c   1.000
_cell.angle_alpha   90.00
_cell.angle_beta   90.00
_cell.angle_gamma   90.00
#
_symmetry.space_group_name_H-M   'P 1'
#
loop_
_entity.id
_entity.type
_entity.pdbx_description
1 polymer ?
#
loop_
_entity_poly.entity_id
_entity_poly.type
_entity_poly.pdbx_seq_one_letter_code
_entity_poly.pdbx_strand_id
1 'polypeptide(L)'
;MNDCLRCQLAESRLKRDWNAVPGKGSKTAPIVLVSDAPIKAESINREPMAGYYGMVLDRVLKAVPLDRNLLWIDNLCKCVPLDEKGKFRSAYVDDEVKKCLPYFDQTMEEIKPKIIVALGDAALKFLSGNRKMNIRKNHGQLYWSEKYKCHLMGVFHPKVILAEYEFIKYMVQDFKKIKEFLEKGETKPTDVNYVFARDKQLLNQVLDQLSKQTEFVYDIETTGLNFLTDKILCIGFSWGEYSG
;
A
#
# COMPACT_ATOMS: atom_id res chain seq x y z
N MET A 1 9.38 20.66 -15.79
CA MET A 1 9.89 19.36 -15.28
C MET A 1 10.86 18.68 -16.25
N ASN A 2 10.64 18.73 -17.57
CA ASN A 2 11.58 18.16 -18.55
C ASN A 2 12.96 18.83 -18.53
N ASP A 3 13.08 20.06 -18.09
CA ASP A 3 14.32 20.83 -17.97
C ASP A 3 15.07 20.59 -16.64
N CYS A 4 14.59 19.64 -15.82
CA CYS A 4 15.21 19.29 -14.56
C CYS A 4 16.56 18.60 -14.77
N LEU A 5 17.59 19.05 -14.06
CA LEU A 5 18.97 18.52 -14.06
C LEU A 5 19.45 18.17 -12.64
N ARG A 6 18.54 17.94 -11.69
CA ARG A 6 18.87 17.82 -10.26
C ARG A 6 19.60 16.53 -9.88
N CYS A 7 19.58 15.49 -10.73
CA CYS A 7 20.17 14.19 -10.40
C CYS A 7 20.56 13.40 -11.66
N GLN A 8 21.33 12.33 -11.46
CA GLN A 8 21.80 11.44 -12.52
C GLN A 8 20.67 10.83 -13.37
N LEU A 9 19.48 10.61 -12.80
CA LEU A 9 18.32 10.11 -13.56
C LEU A 9 17.86 11.14 -14.62
N ALA A 10 17.93 12.43 -14.29
CA ALA A 10 17.60 13.49 -15.25
C ALA A 10 18.59 13.51 -16.43
N GLU A 11 19.88 13.36 -16.16
CA GLU A 11 20.91 13.25 -17.20
C GLU A 11 20.70 12.00 -18.07
N SER A 12 20.44 10.85 -17.43
CA SER A 12 20.18 9.59 -18.12
C SER A 12 18.94 9.66 -19.00
N ARG A 13 17.91 10.37 -18.56
CA ARG A 13 16.69 10.63 -19.30
C ARG A 13 16.97 11.45 -20.58
N LEU A 14 17.69 12.55 -20.44
CA LEU A 14 18.04 13.43 -21.58
C LEU A 14 18.86 12.70 -22.65
N LYS A 15 19.84 11.89 -22.25
CA LYS A 15 20.65 11.08 -23.18
C LYS A 15 19.82 10.08 -24.00
N ARG A 16 18.59 9.76 -23.59
CA ARG A 16 17.70 8.78 -24.23
C ARG A 16 16.49 9.41 -24.89
N ASP A 17 16.37 10.72 -24.85
CA ASP A 17 15.18 11.44 -25.33
C ASP A 17 13.89 10.94 -24.66
N TRP A 18 13.98 10.64 -23.38
CA TRP A 18 12.84 10.23 -22.57
C TRP A 18 12.27 11.42 -21.81
N ASN A 19 11.03 11.26 -21.36
CA ASN A 19 10.33 12.31 -20.62
C ASN A 19 10.37 12.06 -19.11
N ALA A 20 10.35 13.15 -18.33
CA ALA A 20 9.92 13.08 -16.95
C ALA A 20 8.42 12.80 -16.91
N VAL A 21 7.98 12.00 -15.94
CA VAL A 21 6.58 11.61 -15.78
C VAL A 21 5.94 12.46 -14.69
N PRO A 22 5.13 13.46 -15.07
CA PRO A 22 4.39 14.25 -14.09
C PRO A 22 3.26 13.43 -13.49
N GLY A 23 2.79 13.81 -12.31
CA GLY A 23 1.55 13.28 -11.77
C GLY A 23 0.36 13.64 -12.65
N LYS A 24 -0.68 12.82 -12.64
CA LYS A 24 -1.89 12.98 -13.46
C LYS A 24 -3.16 12.63 -12.69
N GLY A 25 -4.20 13.40 -12.86
CA GLY A 25 -5.51 13.19 -12.25
C GLY A 25 -6.22 14.48 -11.90
N SER A 26 -7.23 14.39 -11.03
CA SER A 26 -7.96 15.54 -10.53
C SER A 26 -7.13 16.29 -9.48
N LYS A 27 -7.05 17.62 -9.58
CA LYS A 27 -6.43 18.45 -8.53
C LYS A 27 -7.25 18.54 -7.24
N THR A 28 -8.47 18.02 -7.27
CA THR A 28 -9.35 17.89 -6.10
C THR A 28 -9.48 16.45 -5.64
N ALA A 29 -8.58 15.58 -6.09
CA ALA A 29 -8.61 14.16 -5.78
C ALA A 29 -8.47 13.92 -4.27
N PRO A 30 -9.38 13.18 -3.63
CA PRO A 30 -9.24 12.79 -2.23
C PRO A 30 -8.17 11.70 -2.02
N ILE A 31 -7.74 11.03 -3.08
CA ILE A 31 -6.74 9.97 -3.05
C ILE A 31 -5.54 10.35 -3.91
N VAL A 32 -4.34 10.31 -3.34
CA VAL A 32 -3.08 10.38 -4.11
C VAL A 32 -2.43 9.00 -4.13
N LEU A 33 -2.37 8.39 -5.30
CA LEU A 33 -1.75 7.08 -5.54
C LEU A 33 -0.27 7.29 -5.91
N VAL A 34 0.65 6.70 -5.16
CA VAL A 34 2.08 6.97 -5.31
C VAL A 34 2.87 5.68 -5.51
N SER A 35 3.56 5.59 -6.64
CA SER A 35 4.60 4.60 -6.87
C SER A 35 5.99 5.18 -6.57
N ASP A 36 7.00 4.34 -6.59
CA ASP A 36 8.40 4.75 -6.35
C ASP A 36 8.98 5.51 -7.55
N ALA A 37 8.89 4.97 -8.75
CA ALA A 37 9.46 5.55 -9.95
C ALA A 37 8.77 5.00 -11.21
N PRO A 38 8.79 5.76 -12.33
CA PRO A 38 8.18 5.33 -13.57
C PRO A 38 8.99 4.25 -14.29
N ILE A 39 8.31 3.47 -15.12
CA ILE A 39 8.92 2.58 -16.10
C ILE A 39 9.05 3.27 -17.47
N LYS A 40 9.76 2.62 -18.40
CA LYS A 40 9.98 3.16 -19.76
C LYS A 40 8.67 3.54 -20.48
N ALA A 41 7.64 2.69 -20.39
CA ALA A 41 6.36 2.95 -21.04
C ALA A 41 5.70 4.23 -20.51
N GLU A 42 5.77 4.46 -19.19
CA GLU A 42 5.25 5.68 -18.56
C GLU A 42 6.04 6.93 -19.01
N SER A 43 7.36 6.80 -19.14
CA SER A 43 8.21 7.89 -19.61
C SER A 43 7.93 8.27 -21.07
N ILE A 44 7.70 7.29 -21.95
CA ILE A 44 7.32 7.51 -23.36
C ILE A 44 5.96 8.20 -23.44
N ASN A 45 4.97 7.70 -22.70
CA ASN A 45 3.60 8.22 -22.71
C ASN A 45 3.43 9.49 -21.86
N ARG A 46 4.42 9.86 -21.03
CA ARG A 46 4.35 10.96 -20.06
C ARG A 46 3.16 10.80 -19.10
N GLU A 47 2.84 9.57 -18.76
CA GLU A 47 1.68 9.23 -17.94
C GLU A 47 2.01 8.15 -16.91
N PRO A 48 1.77 8.40 -15.59
CA PRO A 48 1.95 7.39 -14.57
C PRO A 48 0.92 6.27 -14.72
N MET A 49 1.29 5.06 -14.39
CA MET A 49 0.47 3.86 -14.59
C MET A 49 0.02 3.65 -16.04
N ALA A 50 0.85 4.03 -17.02
CA ALA A 50 0.63 3.68 -18.41
C ALA A 50 0.98 2.20 -18.66
N GLY A 51 0.23 1.54 -19.58
CA GLY A 51 0.45 0.16 -19.95
C GLY A 51 -0.10 -0.86 -18.95
N TYR A 52 0.61 -1.97 -18.76
CA TYR A 52 0.11 -3.11 -17.96
C TYR A 52 -0.20 -2.77 -16.51
N TYR A 53 0.54 -1.86 -15.90
CA TYR A 53 0.26 -1.43 -14.51
C TYR A 53 -1.07 -0.71 -14.40
N GLY A 54 -1.38 0.16 -15.36
CA GLY A 54 -2.68 0.81 -15.42
C GLY A 54 -3.83 -0.16 -15.66
N MET A 55 -3.63 -1.18 -16.51
CA MET A 55 -4.66 -2.22 -16.74
C MET A 55 -4.99 -2.99 -15.45
N VAL A 56 -3.99 -3.30 -14.62
CA VAL A 56 -4.23 -3.93 -13.32
C VAL A 56 -4.99 -3.00 -12.40
N LEU A 57 -4.55 -1.73 -12.31
CA LEU A 57 -5.24 -0.71 -11.50
C LEU A 57 -6.71 -0.56 -11.93
N ASP A 58 -6.97 -0.42 -13.22
CA ASP A 58 -8.33 -0.27 -13.77
C ASP A 58 -9.21 -1.49 -13.45
N ARG A 59 -8.65 -2.70 -13.46
CA ARG A 59 -9.36 -3.91 -13.06
C ARG A 59 -9.76 -3.88 -11.59
N VAL A 60 -8.86 -3.41 -10.72
CA VAL A 60 -9.14 -3.26 -9.29
C VAL A 60 -10.20 -2.19 -9.05
N LEU A 61 -10.08 -1.02 -9.70
CA LEU A 61 -11.06 0.07 -9.57
C LEU A 61 -12.46 -0.36 -10.01
N LYS A 62 -12.57 -1.17 -11.09
CA LYS A 62 -13.85 -1.76 -11.52
C LYS A 62 -14.42 -2.72 -10.49
N ALA A 63 -13.58 -3.53 -9.84
CA ALA A 63 -14.02 -4.49 -8.82
C ALA A 63 -14.49 -3.83 -7.53
N VAL A 64 -14.05 -2.59 -7.26
CA VAL A 64 -14.38 -1.82 -6.04
C VAL A 64 -15.41 -0.71 -6.28
N PRO A 65 -15.97 -0.55 -7.46
CA PRO A 65 -16.61 0.63 -8.08
C PRO A 65 -16.12 1.97 -7.48
N LEU A 66 -14.83 2.23 -7.70
CA LEU A 66 -14.18 3.49 -7.34
C LEU A 66 -13.89 4.29 -8.60
N ASP A 67 -14.39 5.54 -8.67
CA ASP A 67 -14.17 6.39 -9.83
C ASP A 67 -12.68 6.80 -9.93
N ARG A 68 -12.09 6.60 -11.11
CA ARG A 68 -10.72 7.03 -11.40
C ARG A 68 -10.52 8.55 -11.24
N ASN A 69 -11.59 9.34 -11.40
CA ASN A 69 -11.55 10.80 -11.18
C ASN A 69 -11.31 11.19 -9.71
N LEU A 70 -11.47 10.26 -8.78
CA LEU A 70 -11.11 10.45 -7.37
C LEU A 70 -9.61 10.27 -7.11
N LEU A 71 -8.83 9.94 -8.14
CA LEU A 71 -7.41 9.65 -8.02
C LEU A 71 -6.57 10.77 -8.63
N TRP A 72 -5.49 11.11 -7.92
CA TRP A 72 -4.27 11.66 -8.50
C TRP A 72 -3.22 10.56 -8.46
N ILE A 73 -2.56 10.28 -9.57
CA ILE A 73 -1.55 9.22 -9.66
C ILE A 73 -0.20 9.88 -9.89
N ASP A 74 0.79 9.48 -9.12
CA ASP A 74 2.12 10.08 -9.17
C ASP A 74 3.23 9.05 -8.86
N ASN A 75 4.49 9.48 -9.03
CA ASN A 75 5.68 8.77 -8.63
C ASN A 75 6.55 9.64 -7.72
N LEU A 76 7.26 9.07 -6.76
CA LEU A 76 8.24 9.78 -5.94
C LEU A 76 9.38 10.32 -6.80
N CYS A 77 9.99 9.46 -7.64
CA CYS A 77 10.90 9.88 -8.69
C CYS A 77 10.15 10.11 -10.01
N LYS A 78 10.51 11.17 -10.74
CA LYS A 78 9.84 11.51 -12.01
C LYS A 78 10.54 10.93 -13.24
N CYS A 79 11.70 10.33 -13.07
CA CYS A 79 12.49 9.73 -14.14
C CYS A 79 12.69 8.24 -13.89
N VAL A 80 12.84 7.48 -14.98
CA VAL A 80 13.07 6.03 -14.95
C VAL A 80 14.41 5.74 -14.25
N PRO A 81 14.44 4.85 -13.22
CA PRO A 81 15.68 4.53 -12.51
C PRO A 81 16.59 3.64 -13.37
N LEU A 82 17.77 4.14 -13.69
CA LEU A 82 18.80 3.45 -14.46
C LEU A 82 20.10 3.42 -13.67
N ASP A 83 20.89 2.36 -13.85
CA ASP A 83 22.27 2.31 -13.40
C ASP A 83 23.21 3.07 -14.34
N GLU A 84 24.49 3.15 -14.00
CA GLU A 84 25.51 3.82 -14.80
C GLU A 84 25.67 3.23 -16.21
N LYS A 85 25.37 1.95 -16.37
CA LYS A 85 25.37 1.23 -17.65
C LYS A 85 24.08 1.41 -18.44
N GLY A 86 23.10 2.15 -17.88
CA GLY A 86 21.80 2.38 -18.51
C GLY A 86 20.83 1.21 -18.42
N LYS A 87 21.08 0.26 -17.52
CA LYS A 87 20.17 -0.86 -17.23
C LYS A 87 19.17 -0.44 -16.18
N PHE A 88 17.93 -0.95 -16.28
CA PHE A 88 16.89 -0.70 -15.29
C PHE A 88 17.31 -1.20 -13.90
N ARG A 89 17.13 -0.36 -12.89
CA ARG A 89 17.22 -0.73 -11.48
C ARG A 89 15.82 -1.05 -10.95
N SER A 90 15.76 -2.02 -10.04
CA SER A 90 14.50 -2.41 -9.40
C SER A 90 14.03 -1.41 -8.34
N ALA A 91 14.89 -0.47 -7.93
CA ALA A 91 14.61 0.56 -6.95
C ALA A 91 15.41 1.83 -7.23
N TYR A 92 14.90 2.97 -6.75
CA TYR A 92 15.63 4.23 -6.72
C TYR A 92 16.68 4.24 -5.58
N VAL A 93 17.58 5.22 -5.62
CA VAL A 93 18.45 5.58 -4.50
C VAL A 93 17.77 6.72 -3.72
N ASP A 94 17.85 6.69 -2.40
CA ASP A 94 17.23 7.70 -1.51
C ASP A 94 17.57 9.14 -1.90
N ASP A 95 18.80 9.40 -2.38
CA ASP A 95 19.22 10.72 -2.84
C ASP A 95 18.44 11.20 -4.06
N GLU A 96 18.09 10.30 -4.97
CA GLU A 96 17.28 10.61 -6.15
C GLU A 96 15.86 11.02 -5.75
N VAL A 97 15.27 10.31 -4.77
CA VAL A 97 13.94 10.68 -4.24
C VAL A 97 14.02 12.04 -3.56
N LYS A 98 15.02 12.28 -2.69
CA LYS A 98 15.17 13.58 -2.00
C LYS A 98 15.26 14.74 -2.97
N LYS A 99 15.96 14.57 -4.08
CA LYS A 99 16.07 15.59 -5.13
C LYS A 99 14.80 15.79 -5.95
N CYS A 100 13.97 14.73 -6.09
CA CYS A 100 12.67 14.76 -6.74
C CYS A 100 11.53 15.21 -5.83
N LEU A 101 11.68 15.04 -4.51
CA LEU A 101 10.63 15.25 -3.51
C LEU A 101 9.95 16.63 -3.58
N PRO A 102 10.65 17.76 -3.86
CA PRO A 102 9.97 19.05 -3.98
C PRO A 102 8.83 19.09 -5.00
N TYR A 103 8.89 18.30 -6.06
CA TYR A 103 7.78 18.21 -7.02
C TYR A 103 6.59 17.44 -6.44
N PHE A 104 6.84 16.42 -5.63
CA PHE A 104 5.79 15.69 -4.95
C PHE A 104 5.19 16.52 -3.80
N ASP A 105 6.03 17.18 -3.02
CA ASP A 105 5.60 18.05 -1.91
C ASP A 105 4.68 19.19 -2.44
N GLN A 106 5.05 19.83 -3.56
CA GLN A 106 4.19 20.81 -4.21
C GLN A 106 2.83 20.22 -4.63
N THR A 107 2.83 19.00 -5.19
CA THR A 107 1.59 18.29 -5.53
C THR A 107 0.71 18.08 -4.29
N MET A 108 1.31 17.67 -3.17
CA MET A 108 0.58 17.46 -1.92
C MET A 108 -0.01 18.76 -1.34
N GLU A 109 0.71 19.87 -1.44
CA GLU A 109 0.25 21.19 -1.01
C GLU A 109 -0.95 21.69 -1.87
N GLU A 110 -0.91 21.41 -3.18
CA GLU A 110 -1.98 21.79 -4.11
C GLU A 110 -3.24 20.94 -3.91
N ILE A 111 -3.10 19.63 -3.79
CA ILE A 111 -4.22 18.67 -3.78
C ILE A 111 -4.84 18.53 -2.39
N LYS A 112 -4.03 18.46 -1.34
CA LYS A 112 -4.44 18.22 0.06
C LYS A 112 -5.36 17.00 0.18
N PRO A 113 -4.90 15.81 -0.20
CA PRO A 113 -5.73 14.62 -0.24
C PRO A 113 -6.15 14.17 1.18
N LYS A 114 -7.21 13.37 1.25
CA LYS A 114 -7.59 12.68 2.50
C LYS A 114 -6.66 11.51 2.81
N ILE A 115 -6.16 10.84 1.75
CA ILE A 115 -5.31 9.67 1.89
C ILE A 115 -4.25 9.59 0.77
N ILE A 116 -3.03 9.23 1.16
CA ILE A 116 -1.97 8.79 0.25
C ILE A 116 -1.97 7.25 0.22
N VAL A 117 -1.98 6.68 -0.97
CA VAL A 117 -1.89 5.24 -1.18
C VAL A 117 -0.53 4.92 -1.77
N ALA A 118 0.35 4.32 -0.96
CA ALA A 118 1.69 3.94 -1.35
C ALA A 118 1.70 2.57 -2.05
N LEU A 119 2.10 2.52 -3.30
CA LEU A 119 2.19 1.29 -4.08
C LEU A 119 3.55 0.61 -3.88
N GLY A 120 3.54 -0.47 -3.10
CA GLY A 120 4.71 -1.31 -2.83
C GLY A 120 5.63 -0.82 -1.72
N ASP A 121 6.64 -1.63 -1.42
CA ASP A 121 7.56 -1.44 -0.30
C ASP A 121 8.31 -0.12 -0.32
N ALA A 122 8.83 0.26 -1.50
CA ALA A 122 9.70 1.41 -1.62
C ALA A 122 8.95 2.73 -1.32
N ALA A 123 7.76 2.89 -1.90
CA ALA A 123 6.91 4.05 -1.64
C ALA A 123 6.43 4.08 -0.18
N LEU A 124 6.00 2.93 0.37
CA LEU A 124 5.54 2.83 1.76
C LEU A 124 6.64 3.20 2.76
N LYS A 125 7.84 2.61 2.61
CA LYS A 125 8.99 2.91 3.50
C LYS A 125 9.38 4.37 3.48
N PHE A 126 9.38 4.98 2.29
CA PHE A 126 9.74 6.38 2.14
C PHE A 126 8.70 7.32 2.76
N LEU A 127 7.42 7.13 2.42
CA LEU A 127 6.33 8.01 2.86
C LEU A 127 6.03 7.88 4.35
N SER A 128 6.18 6.68 4.93
CA SER A 128 6.03 6.45 6.36
C SER A 128 7.23 6.91 7.20
N GLY A 129 8.39 7.11 6.57
CA GLY A 129 9.66 7.32 7.27
C GLY A 129 10.17 6.09 8.03
N ASN A 130 9.50 4.95 7.93
CA ASN A 130 9.84 3.72 8.63
C ASN A 130 10.40 2.66 7.68
N ARG A 131 11.73 2.48 7.67
CA ARG A 131 12.42 1.51 6.80
C ARG A 131 12.12 0.04 7.12
N LYS A 132 11.54 -0.25 8.28
CA LYS A 132 11.15 -1.62 8.69
C LYS A 132 9.79 -2.04 8.12
N MET A 133 9.00 -1.10 7.60
CA MET A 133 7.72 -1.43 6.97
C MET A 133 7.90 -2.37 5.78
N ASN A 134 6.98 -3.31 5.65
CA ASN A 134 6.95 -4.30 4.58
C ASN A 134 5.52 -4.44 4.08
N ILE A 135 5.31 -4.33 2.78
CA ILE A 135 3.98 -4.35 2.18
C ILE A 135 3.22 -5.66 2.49
N ARG A 136 3.90 -6.81 2.54
CA ARG A 136 3.27 -8.10 2.85
C ARG A 136 2.67 -8.15 4.27
N LYS A 137 3.20 -7.36 5.21
CA LYS A 137 2.74 -7.30 6.61
C LYS A 137 1.88 -6.08 6.92
N ASN A 138 2.05 -4.99 6.16
CA ASN A 138 1.48 -3.69 6.50
C ASN A 138 0.51 -3.15 5.44
N HIS A 139 0.16 -3.94 4.40
CA HIS A 139 -0.84 -3.49 3.43
C HIS A 139 -2.22 -3.33 4.08
N GLY A 140 -3.01 -2.43 3.56
CA GLY A 140 -4.39 -2.22 4.01
C GLY A 140 -4.54 -1.67 5.43
N GLN A 141 -3.43 -1.23 6.07
CA GLN A 141 -3.45 -0.56 7.37
C GLN A 141 -3.39 0.96 7.20
N LEU A 142 -4.18 1.71 7.96
CA LEU A 142 -4.17 3.16 7.96
C LEU A 142 -3.13 3.68 8.95
N TYR A 143 -2.32 4.62 8.49
CA TYR A 143 -1.34 5.36 9.27
C TYR A 143 -1.57 6.85 9.11
N TRP A 144 -1.26 7.66 10.12
CA TRP A 144 -1.27 9.10 9.99
C TRP A 144 0.09 9.63 9.51
N SER A 145 0.10 10.49 8.52
CA SER A 145 1.30 11.17 8.02
C SER A 145 1.38 12.58 8.59
N GLU A 146 2.28 12.79 9.57
CA GLU A 146 2.50 14.11 10.14
C GLU A 146 3.01 15.13 9.11
N LYS A 147 3.82 14.67 8.15
CA LYS A 147 4.36 15.52 7.10
C LYS A 147 3.26 16.06 6.18
N TYR A 148 2.35 15.22 5.73
CA TYR A 148 1.34 15.57 4.73
C TYR A 148 -0.04 15.85 5.34
N LYS A 149 -0.19 15.70 6.67
CA LYS A 149 -1.44 15.94 7.41
C LYS A 149 -2.64 15.18 6.81
N CYS A 150 -2.41 13.96 6.38
CA CYS A 150 -3.42 13.06 5.85
C CYS A 150 -3.08 11.60 6.17
N HIS A 151 -4.01 10.69 5.88
CA HIS A 151 -3.76 9.27 6.07
C HIS A 151 -2.81 8.71 5.02
N LEU A 152 -2.13 7.60 5.36
CA LEU A 152 -1.25 6.83 4.51
C LEU A 152 -1.66 5.36 4.59
N MET A 153 -1.80 4.69 3.46
CA MET A 153 -2.01 3.24 3.38
C MET A 153 -1.06 2.62 2.36
N GLY A 154 -0.42 1.51 2.73
CA GLY A 154 0.34 0.69 1.79
C GLY A 154 -0.56 -0.28 1.04
N VAL A 155 -0.35 -0.44 -0.25
CA VAL A 155 -1.06 -1.38 -1.12
C VAL A 155 -0.06 -2.09 -2.03
N PHE A 156 -0.32 -3.33 -2.42
CA PHE A 156 0.54 -4.04 -3.36
C PHE A 156 0.70 -3.26 -4.67
N HIS A 157 1.94 -3.20 -5.18
CA HIS A 157 2.20 -2.58 -6.48
C HIS A 157 1.64 -3.46 -7.61
N PRO A 158 1.04 -2.92 -8.68
CA PRO A 158 0.58 -3.69 -9.84
C PRO A 158 1.62 -4.65 -10.44
N LYS A 159 2.90 -4.32 -10.33
CA LYS A 159 4.01 -5.19 -10.71
C LYS A 159 3.97 -6.56 -10.02
N VAL A 160 3.60 -6.61 -8.73
CA VAL A 160 3.48 -7.87 -7.98
C VAL A 160 2.32 -8.70 -8.53
N ILE A 161 1.19 -8.05 -8.83
CA ILE A 161 0.01 -8.72 -9.40
C ILE A 161 0.32 -9.34 -10.78
N LEU A 162 1.14 -8.68 -11.59
CA LEU A 162 1.54 -9.24 -12.90
C LEU A 162 2.46 -10.46 -12.77
N ALA A 163 3.24 -10.55 -11.69
CA ALA A 163 4.11 -11.70 -11.41
C ALA A 163 3.34 -12.83 -10.71
N GLU A 164 2.50 -12.48 -9.75
CA GLU A 164 1.76 -13.39 -8.87
C GLU A 164 0.30 -12.90 -8.78
N TYR A 165 -0.53 -13.35 -9.72
CA TYR A 165 -1.91 -12.83 -9.88
C TYR A 165 -2.79 -12.99 -8.64
N GLU A 166 -2.53 -13.95 -7.80
CA GLU A 166 -3.27 -14.21 -6.56
C GLU A 166 -3.29 -13.00 -5.60
N PHE A 167 -2.28 -12.12 -5.67
CA PHE A 167 -2.24 -10.90 -4.85
C PHE A 167 -3.28 -9.84 -5.23
N ILE A 168 -3.99 -10.00 -6.36
CA ILE A 168 -5.04 -9.07 -6.75
C ILE A 168 -6.17 -8.99 -5.71
N LYS A 169 -6.47 -10.10 -5.03
CA LYS A 169 -7.48 -10.15 -3.96
C LYS A 169 -7.17 -9.18 -2.82
N TYR A 170 -5.89 -9.10 -2.41
CA TYR A 170 -5.46 -8.18 -1.36
C TYR A 170 -5.56 -6.72 -1.82
N MET A 171 -5.14 -6.44 -3.06
CA MET A 171 -5.29 -5.10 -3.63
C MET A 171 -6.75 -4.66 -3.69
N VAL A 172 -7.67 -5.55 -4.10
CA VAL A 172 -9.12 -5.28 -4.11
C VAL A 172 -9.64 -5.04 -2.68
N GLN A 173 -9.23 -5.84 -1.70
CA GLN A 173 -9.62 -5.64 -0.30
C GLN A 173 -9.13 -4.29 0.25
N ASP A 174 -7.88 -3.91 -0.05
CA ASP A 174 -7.32 -2.65 0.40
C ASP A 174 -8.04 -1.45 -0.22
N PHE A 175 -8.37 -1.51 -1.51
CA PHE A 175 -9.16 -0.46 -2.17
C PHE A 175 -10.60 -0.39 -1.66
N LYS A 176 -11.21 -1.50 -1.22
CA LYS A 176 -12.51 -1.47 -0.51
C LYS A 176 -12.40 -0.68 0.80
N LYS A 177 -11.34 -0.92 1.59
CA LYS A 177 -11.08 -0.16 2.82
C LYS A 177 -10.88 1.34 2.54
N ILE A 178 -10.15 1.68 1.45
CA ILE A 178 -9.97 3.08 1.04
C ILE A 178 -11.31 3.71 0.70
N LYS A 179 -12.17 3.03 -0.06
CA LYS A 179 -13.51 3.50 -0.39
C LYS A 179 -14.34 3.73 0.87
N GLU A 180 -14.35 2.75 1.77
CA GLU A 180 -15.06 2.85 3.05
C GLU A 180 -14.57 4.02 3.91
N PHE A 181 -13.25 4.22 3.97
CA PHE A 181 -12.63 5.35 4.64
C PHE A 181 -13.10 6.70 4.06
N LEU A 182 -13.23 6.80 2.73
CA LEU A 182 -13.70 8.03 2.09
C LEU A 182 -15.18 8.33 2.40
N GLU A 183 -16.01 7.29 2.52
CA GLU A 183 -17.45 7.40 2.76
C GLU A 183 -17.77 7.65 4.23
N LYS A 184 -17.10 6.95 5.14
CA LYS A 184 -17.42 6.93 6.58
C LYS A 184 -16.44 7.72 7.46
N GLY A 185 -15.28 8.12 6.91
CA GLY A 185 -14.16 8.65 7.68
C GLY A 185 -13.37 7.53 8.37
N GLU A 186 -12.52 7.92 9.36
CA GLU A 186 -11.87 6.91 10.20
C GLU A 186 -12.93 6.07 10.91
N THR A 187 -13.05 4.83 10.51
CA THR A 187 -13.58 3.84 11.43
C THR A 187 -12.52 3.69 12.53
N LYS A 188 -12.84 4.12 13.76
CA LYS A 188 -12.03 3.71 14.91
C LYS A 188 -11.79 2.22 14.75
N PRO A 189 -10.57 1.72 15.07
CA PRO A 189 -10.38 0.29 15.19
C PRO A 189 -11.52 -0.16 16.07
N THR A 190 -12.39 -0.99 15.55
CA THR A 190 -13.44 -1.59 16.35
C THR A 190 -12.70 -2.23 17.50
N ASP A 191 -13.03 -1.85 18.74
CA ASP A 191 -12.39 -2.43 19.91
C ASP A 191 -12.59 -3.94 19.80
N VAL A 192 -11.58 -4.61 19.25
CA VAL A 192 -11.57 -6.06 19.19
C VAL A 192 -11.33 -6.49 20.62
N ASN A 193 -12.33 -7.07 21.23
CA ASN A 193 -12.27 -7.57 22.60
C ASN A 193 -11.40 -8.84 22.60
N TYR A 194 -10.08 -8.65 22.61
CA TYR A 194 -9.13 -9.74 22.75
C TYR A 194 -8.99 -10.12 24.24
N VAL A 195 -9.31 -11.38 24.54
CA VAL A 195 -9.01 -11.96 25.84
C VAL A 195 -7.92 -13.00 25.67
N PHE A 196 -6.72 -12.73 26.20
CA PHE A 196 -5.64 -13.71 26.25
C PHE A 196 -5.69 -14.47 27.58
N ALA A 197 -6.31 -15.64 27.57
CA ALA A 197 -6.49 -16.45 28.77
C ALA A 197 -5.18 -17.16 29.18
N ARG A 198 -4.41 -16.54 30.08
CA ARG A 198 -3.16 -17.07 30.63
C ARG A 198 -3.33 -17.86 31.92
N ASP A 199 -4.47 -17.73 32.57
CA ASP A 199 -4.78 -18.42 33.81
C ASP A 199 -6.11 -19.19 33.70
N LYS A 200 -6.32 -20.09 34.63
CA LYS A 200 -7.49 -21.00 34.65
C LYS A 200 -8.82 -20.25 34.85
N GLN A 201 -8.80 -19.14 35.58
CA GLN A 201 -10.03 -18.38 35.85
C GLN A 201 -10.50 -17.68 34.57
N LEU A 202 -9.59 -17.00 33.88
CA LEU A 202 -9.88 -16.31 32.63
C LEU A 202 -10.24 -17.32 31.51
N LEU A 203 -9.56 -18.47 31.46
CA LEU A 203 -9.89 -19.54 30.53
C LEU A 203 -11.33 -20.02 30.74
N ASN A 204 -11.75 -20.26 31.98
CA ASN A 204 -13.13 -20.68 32.28
C ASN A 204 -14.16 -19.62 31.84
N GLN A 205 -13.85 -18.34 31.99
CA GLN A 205 -14.73 -17.26 31.52
C GLN A 205 -14.88 -17.27 29.97
N VAL A 206 -13.77 -17.47 29.26
CA VAL A 206 -13.79 -17.58 27.80
C VAL A 206 -14.58 -18.80 27.35
N LEU A 207 -14.36 -19.96 27.98
CA LEU A 207 -15.09 -21.19 27.66
C LEU A 207 -16.61 -21.08 27.97
N ASP A 208 -16.97 -20.39 29.06
CA ASP A 208 -18.37 -20.10 29.36
C ASP A 208 -19.03 -19.18 28.31
N GLN A 209 -18.32 -18.19 27.80
CA GLN A 209 -18.80 -17.35 26.70
C GLN A 209 -18.91 -18.15 25.40
N LEU A 210 -17.91 -18.95 25.07
CA LEU A 210 -17.87 -19.79 23.88
C LEU A 210 -19.03 -20.81 23.88
N SER A 211 -19.34 -21.42 25.04
CA SER A 211 -20.42 -22.41 25.16
C SER A 211 -21.82 -21.84 24.89
N LYS A 212 -21.97 -20.53 24.90
CA LYS A 212 -23.24 -19.83 24.61
C LYS A 212 -23.40 -19.48 23.13
N GLN A 213 -22.38 -19.73 22.32
CA GLN A 213 -22.38 -19.39 20.90
C GLN A 213 -22.98 -20.55 20.07
N THR A 214 -23.69 -20.21 19.02
CA THR A 214 -24.24 -21.18 18.05
C THR A 214 -23.20 -21.56 17.00
N GLU A 215 -22.23 -20.68 16.74
CA GLU A 215 -21.15 -20.88 15.80
C GLU A 215 -19.89 -20.14 16.27
N PHE A 216 -18.74 -20.65 15.94
CA PHE A 216 -17.46 -20.00 16.20
C PHE A 216 -16.41 -20.47 15.19
N VAL A 217 -15.39 -19.66 15.01
CA VAL A 217 -14.18 -20.00 14.24
C VAL A 217 -13.07 -20.27 15.22
N TYR A 218 -12.20 -21.24 14.94
CA TYR A 218 -11.00 -21.47 15.72
C TYR A 218 -9.77 -21.60 14.82
N ASP A 219 -8.62 -21.26 15.35
CA ASP A 219 -7.32 -21.44 14.74
C ASP A 219 -6.34 -22.02 15.76
N ILE A 220 -5.41 -22.85 15.31
CA ILE A 220 -4.47 -23.59 16.19
C ILE A 220 -3.05 -23.32 15.71
N GLU A 221 -2.21 -22.84 16.64
CA GLU A 221 -0.77 -22.74 16.43
C GLU A 221 -0.06 -23.92 17.09
N THR A 222 0.87 -24.52 16.38
CA THR A 222 1.59 -25.73 16.82
C THR A 222 3.12 -25.57 16.68
N THR A 223 3.88 -26.46 17.30
CA THR A 223 5.35 -26.49 17.17
C THR A 223 5.83 -26.92 15.79
N GLY A 224 4.96 -27.49 14.95
CA GLY A 224 5.24 -27.93 13.58
C GLY A 224 4.03 -28.63 12.96
N LEU A 225 4.21 -29.30 11.84
CA LEU A 225 3.12 -29.89 11.05
C LEU A 225 2.94 -31.41 11.28
N ASN A 226 3.73 -32.03 12.15
CA ASN A 226 3.63 -33.46 12.45
C ASN A 226 2.64 -33.72 13.61
N PHE A 227 1.41 -34.10 13.28
CA PHE A 227 0.34 -34.33 14.25
C PHE A 227 0.63 -35.40 15.31
N LEU A 228 1.64 -36.25 15.12
CA LEU A 228 2.03 -37.30 16.10
C LEU A 228 3.01 -36.79 17.14
N THR A 229 3.85 -35.81 16.81
CA THR A 229 4.95 -35.33 17.65
C THR A 229 4.86 -33.91 18.09
N ASP A 230 4.18 -33.08 17.30
CA ASP A 230 4.08 -31.65 17.58
C ASP A 230 2.99 -31.34 18.61
N LYS A 231 3.22 -30.23 19.32
CA LYS A 231 2.34 -29.78 20.41
C LYS A 231 1.57 -28.54 19.99
N ILE A 232 0.35 -28.42 20.49
CA ILE A 232 -0.42 -27.18 20.38
C ILE A 232 0.24 -26.12 21.28
N LEU A 233 0.53 -24.97 20.70
CA LEU A 233 1.07 -23.80 21.41
C LEU A 233 -0.04 -22.89 21.95
N CYS A 234 -1.04 -22.61 21.10
CA CYS A 234 -2.24 -21.88 21.48
C CYS A 234 -3.41 -22.22 20.58
N ILE A 235 -4.60 -21.88 21.02
CA ILE A 235 -5.84 -21.97 20.25
C ILE A 235 -6.50 -20.62 20.33
N GLY A 236 -6.83 -20.03 19.16
CA GLY A 236 -7.65 -18.84 19.04
C GLY A 236 -9.10 -19.21 18.77
N PHE A 237 -10.04 -18.52 19.37
CA PHE A 237 -11.46 -18.63 19.08
C PHE A 237 -12.02 -17.27 18.70
N SER A 238 -12.99 -17.23 17.78
CA SER A 238 -13.76 -16.04 17.45
C SER A 238 -15.22 -16.43 17.21
N TRP A 239 -16.17 -15.71 17.77
CA TRP A 239 -17.61 -15.97 17.66
C TRP A 239 -18.42 -14.75 17.24
N GLY A 240 -17.74 -13.75 16.67
CA GLY A 240 -18.36 -12.56 16.12
C GLY A 240 -17.34 -11.75 15.35
N GLU A 241 -17.79 -10.76 14.63
CA GLU A 241 -16.94 -9.97 13.71
C GLU A 241 -15.78 -9.25 14.42
N TYR A 242 -15.92 -9.05 15.77
CA TYR A 242 -14.96 -8.29 16.59
C TYR A 242 -14.74 -8.91 17.98
N SER A 243 -14.95 -10.20 18.13
CA SER A 243 -14.81 -10.93 19.41
C SER A 243 -13.92 -12.16 19.25
N GLY A 244 -12.97 -12.31 20.16
CA GLY A 244 -12.06 -13.45 20.20
C GLY A 244 -11.18 -13.47 21.46
#